data_a9a72008e10af8cc9182c43ac9805378
#
_entry.id   a9a72008e10af8cc9182c43ac9805378
#
_cell.length_a   1.000
_cell.length_b   1.000
_cell.length_c   1.000
_cell.angle_alpha   90.00
_cell.angle_beta   90.00
_cell.angle_gamma   90.00
#
_symmetry.space_group_name_H-M   'P 1'
#
loop_
_entity.id
_entity.type
_entity.pdbx_description
1 polymer ?
#
loop_
_entity_poly.entity_id
_entity_poly.type
_entity_poly.pdbx_seq_one_letter_code
_entity_poly.pdbx_strand_id
1 'polypeptide(L)'
;MINVTYHREYGRVTIEGHAYSGDPGHDLVCAGVSTLAYTLAANVGNLEARGMVRRPTVVLEPGKAEIEAKPKPSHKATTELIFQSVCVGFELLAANSPECVSYEILG
;
A
#
# COMPACT_ATOMS: atom_id res chain seq x y z
N MET A 1 12.34 -8.24 -7.00
CA MET A 1 12.14 -6.85 -6.54
C MET A 1 10.65 -6.55 -6.46
N ILE A 2 10.23 -6.05 -5.34
CA ILE A 2 8.87 -5.57 -5.12
C ILE A 2 8.89 -4.06 -5.27
N ASN A 3 8.06 -3.53 -6.16
CA ASN A 3 7.99 -2.10 -6.42
C ASN A 3 6.67 -1.55 -5.83
N VAL A 4 6.79 -0.66 -4.88
CA VAL A 4 5.65 0.00 -4.23
C VAL A 4 5.63 1.45 -4.66
N THR A 5 4.50 1.91 -5.19
CA THR A 5 4.32 3.30 -5.61
C THR A 5 3.08 3.87 -4.93
N TYR A 6 3.25 5.00 -4.26
CA TYR A 6 2.14 5.75 -3.71
C TYR A 6 1.84 6.93 -4.65
N HIS A 7 0.73 6.85 -5.35
CA HIS A 7 0.22 7.93 -6.20
C HIS A 7 -0.60 8.86 -5.31
N ARG A 8 0.08 9.79 -4.71
CA ARG A 8 -0.47 10.67 -3.68
C ARG A 8 -1.68 11.48 -4.17
N GLU A 9 -1.61 11.95 -5.40
CA GLU A 9 -2.66 12.76 -6.00
C GLU A 9 -3.98 12.00 -6.16
N TYR A 10 -3.88 10.69 -6.40
CA TYR A 10 -5.04 9.84 -6.64
C TYR A 10 -5.48 9.03 -5.43
N GLY A 11 -4.73 9.07 -4.34
CA GLY A 11 -5.00 8.20 -3.19
C GLY A 11 -4.90 6.73 -3.57
N ARG A 12 -3.82 6.35 -4.28
CA ARG A 12 -3.65 5.01 -4.81
C ARG A 12 -2.26 4.47 -4.48
N VAL A 13 -2.22 3.24 -3.99
CA VAL A 13 -0.98 2.49 -3.82
C VAL A 13 -0.99 1.32 -4.78
N THR A 14 0.08 1.17 -5.54
CA THR A 14 0.30 0.01 -6.41
C THR A 14 1.51 -0.75 -5.94
N ILE A 15 1.43 -2.07 -5.97
CA ILE A 15 2.50 -2.97 -5.57
C ILE A 15 2.66 -4.00 -6.66
N GLU A 16 3.86 -4.13 -7.22
CA GLU A 16 4.14 -5.09 -8.28
C GLU A 16 5.44 -5.82 -8.01
N GLY A 17 5.47 -7.09 -8.37
CA GLY A 17 6.65 -7.92 -8.32
C GLY A 17 6.62 -8.95 -7.20
N HIS A 18 7.68 -9.73 -7.17
CA HIS A 18 7.90 -10.74 -6.14
C HIS A 18 9.29 -10.57 -5.56
N ALA A 19 9.42 -10.77 -4.26
CA ALA A 19 10.72 -11.08 -3.69
C ALA A 19 10.94 -12.55 -3.98
N TYR A 20 11.93 -12.87 -4.81
CA TYR A 20 12.20 -14.25 -5.15
C TYR A 20 12.66 -15.04 -3.92
N SER A 21 12.01 -16.18 -3.70
CA SER A 21 12.33 -17.08 -2.63
C SER A 21 13.69 -17.73 -2.86
N GLY A 22 14.43 -17.91 -1.79
CA GLY A 22 15.77 -18.51 -1.80
C GLY A 22 16.57 -18.01 -0.63
N ASP A 23 16.42 -16.73 -0.29
CA ASP A 23 17.01 -16.14 0.90
C ASP A 23 15.95 -16.01 1.99
N PRO A 24 16.21 -16.49 3.22
CA PRO A 24 15.23 -16.40 4.31
C PRO A 24 14.70 -14.98 4.56
N GLY A 25 15.50 -13.96 4.30
CA GLY A 25 15.11 -12.56 4.46
C GLY A 25 14.03 -12.12 3.48
N HIS A 26 13.94 -12.71 2.31
CA HIS A 26 12.97 -12.34 1.29
C HIS A 26 11.54 -12.74 1.68
N ASP A 27 11.35 -13.89 2.31
CA ASP A 27 10.03 -14.33 2.75
C ASP A 27 9.47 -13.41 3.83
N LEU A 28 10.31 -12.95 4.74
CA LEU A 28 9.92 -12.02 5.78
C LEU A 28 9.52 -10.66 5.19
N VAL A 29 10.26 -10.17 4.20
CA VAL A 29 9.95 -8.91 3.51
C VAL A 29 8.65 -9.04 2.74
N CYS A 30 8.43 -10.13 2.03
CA CYS A 30 7.16 -10.41 1.34
C CYS A 30 5.98 -10.41 2.31
N ALA A 31 6.14 -11.06 3.48
CA ALA A 31 5.13 -11.07 4.52
C ALA A 31 4.85 -9.65 5.03
N GLY A 32 5.89 -8.85 5.20
CA GLY A 32 5.76 -7.45 5.61
C GLY A 32 4.96 -6.63 4.61
N VAL A 33 5.31 -6.71 3.32
CA VAL A 33 4.60 -6.01 2.25
C VAL A 33 3.14 -6.46 2.20
N SER A 34 2.88 -7.77 2.27
CA SER A 34 1.52 -8.30 2.24
C SER A 34 0.70 -7.82 3.42
N THR A 35 1.27 -7.81 4.62
CA THR A 35 0.58 -7.32 5.82
C THR A 35 0.18 -5.86 5.67
N LEU A 36 1.08 -5.03 5.17
CA LEU A 36 0.79 -3.61 4.95
C LEU A 36 -0.29 -3.41 3.87
N ALA A 37 -0.23 -4.20 2.79
CA ALA A 37 -1.24 -4.15 1.74
C ALA A 37 -2.63 -4.53 2.27
N TYR A 38 -2.72 -5.63 3.01
CA TYR A 38 -3.98 -6.05 3.63
C TYR A 38 -4.48 -5.03 4.66
N THR A 39 -3.57 -4.43 5.42
CA THR A 39 -3.91 -3.40 6.40
C THR A 39 -4.53 -2.19 5.70
N LEU A 40 -3.90 -1.73 4.63
CA LEU A 40 -4.42 -0.60 3.87
C LEU A 40 -5.79 -0.93 3.26
N ALA A 41 -5.93 -2.10 2.64
CA ALA A 41 -7.19 -2.55 2.06
C ALA A 41 -8.31 -2.62 3.11
N ALA A 42 -8.01 -3.15 4.29
CA ALA A 42 -8.99 -3.21 5.38
C ALA A 42 -9.40 -1.82 5.85
N ASN A 43 -8.45 -0.89 5.96
CA ASN A 43 -8.75 0.50 6.30
C ASN A 43 -9.65 1.16 5.26
N VAL A 44 -9.37 0.93 3.99
CA VAL A 44 -10.22 1.47 2.89
C VAL A 44 -11.62 0.90 2.99
N GLY A 45 -11.77 -0.39 3.28
CA GLY A 45 -13.08 -1.00 3.51
C GLY A 45 -13.83 -0.37 4.68
N ASN A 46 -13.13 -0.07 5.77
CA ASN A 46 -13.73 0.61 6.93
C ASN A 46 -14.16 2.04 6.59
N LEU A 47 -13.35 2.75 5.82
CA LEU A 47 -13.70 4.11 5.36
C LEU A 47 -14.94 4.09 4.47
N GLU A 48 -15.02 3.12 3.58
CA GLU A 48 -16.22 2.95 2.72
C GLU A 48 -17.46 2.66 3.55
N ALA A 49 -17.36 1.76 4.51
CA ALA A 49 -18.47 1.42 5.40
C ALA A 49 -18.97 2.61 6.21
N ARG A 50 -18.08 3.56 6.51
CA ARG A 50 -18.43 4.81 7.21
C ARG A 50 -18.90 5.91 6.27
N GLY A 51 -18.97 5.64 4.97
CA GLY A 51 -19.37 6.63 3.98
C GLY A 51 -18.33 7.73 3.73
N MET A 52 -17.08 7.52 4.08
CA MET A 52 -16.01 8.52 3.97
C MET A 52 -15.32 8.53 2.62
N VAL A 53 -15.34 7.40 1.93
CA VAL A 53 -14.78 7.25 0.57
C VAL A 53 -15.82 6.62 -0.34
N ARG A 54 -15.65 6.85 -1.65
CA ARG A 54 -16.55 6.30 -2.67
C ARG A 54 -15.77 5.40 -3.61
N ARG A 55 -16.43 4.31 -4.03
CA ARG A 55 -15.95 3.42 -5.09
C ARG A 55 -14.47 3.07 -4.96
N PRO A 56 -14.04 2.53 -3.82
CA PRO A 56 -12.65 2.12 -3.70
C PRO A 56 -12.34 0.99 -4.66
N THR A 57 -11.08 0.95 -5.11
CA THR A 57 -10.57 -0.17 -5.87
C THR A 57 -9.61 -0.94 -4.97
N VAL A 58 -9.85 -2.23 -4.82
CA VAL A 58 -8.95 -3.12 -4.07
C VAL A 58 -8.71 -4.38 -4.89
N VAL A 59 -7.49 -4.53 -5.35
CA VAL A 59 -7.02 -5.73 -6.05
C VAL A 59 -5.87 -6.30 -5.25
N LEU A 60 -6.00 -7.54 -4.83
CA LEU A 60 -4.97 -8.24 -4.05
C LEU A 60 -4.74 -9.60 -4.71
N GLU A 61 -3.70 -9.68 -5.53
CA GLU A 61 -3.35 -10.87 -6.29
C GLU A 61 -1.87 -11.20 -6.05
N PRO A 62 -1.44 -12.45 -6.23
CA PRO A 62 -0.03 -12.77 -6.17
C PRO A 62 0.77 -11.89 -7.14
N GLY A 63 1.76 -11.17 -6.63
CA GLY A 63 2.63 -10.31 -7.44
C GLY A 63 2.03 -8.98 -7.85
N LYS A 64 0.78 -8.68 -7.45
CA LYS A 64 0.13 -7.42 -7.82
C LYS A 64 -0.91 -7.00 -6.80
N ALA A 65 -0.83 -5.76 -6.35
CA ALA A 65 -1.87 -5.15 -5.54
C ALA A 65 -2.14 -3.73 -6.03
N GLU A 66 -3.40 -3.34 -5.96
CA GLU A 66 -3.80 -1.97 -6.24
C GLU A 66 -4.88 -1.59 -5.24
N ILE A 67 -4.64 -0.51 -4.51
CA ILE A 67 -5.55 -0.03 -3.48
C ILE A 67 -5.76 1.46 -3.70
N GLU A 68 -6.97 1.83 -4.07
CA GLU A 68 -7.33 3.21 -4.35
C GLU A 68 -8.59 3.59 -3.57
N ALA A 69 -8.55 4.76 -2.96
CA ALA A 69 -9.71 5.34 -2.30
C ALA A 69 -9.93 6.76 -2.79
N LYS A 70 -11.18 7.09 -3.07
CA LYS A 70 -11.59 8.43 -3.48
C LYS A 70 -12.36 9.05 -2.33
N PRO A 71 -11.72 9.88 -1.50
CA PRO A 71 -12.40 10.47 -0.36
C PRO A 71 -13.42 11.51 -0.78
N LYS A 72 -14.49 11.62 0.00
CA LYS A 72 -15.35 12.80 -0.07
C LYS A 72 -14.53 13.99 0.40
N PRO A 73 -14.81 15.22 -0.11
CA PRO A 73 -13.98 16.39 0.23
C PRO A 73 -13.78 16.61 1.73
N SER A 74 -14.81 16.41 2.53
CA SER A 74 -14.73 16.58 3.99
C SER A 74 -13.89 15.51 4.69
N HIS A 75 -13.53 14.42 4.01
CA HIS A 75 -12.78 13.30 4.59
C HIS A 75 -11.42 13.10 3.91
N LYS A 76 -10.99 14.04 3.09
CA LYS A 76 -9.74 13.95 2.35
C LYS A 76 -8.54 13.87 3.28
N ALA A 77 -8.47 14.75 4.27
CA ALA A 77 -7.35 14.78 5.19
C ALA A 77 -7.22 13.48 6.00
N THR A 78 -8.34 12.93 6.46
CA THR A 78 -8.36 11.67 7.21
C THR A 78 -7.87 10.52 6.34
N THR A 79 -8.37 10.44 5.10
CA THR A 79 -7.99 9.38 4.16
C THR A 79 -6.50 9.48 3.82
N GLU A 80 -6.01 10.67 3.53
CA GLU A 80 -4.58 10.89 3.25
C GLU A 80 -3.71 10.49 4.43
N LEU A 81 -4.10 10.82 5.65
CA LEU A 81 -3.34 10.46 6.84
C LEU A 81 -3.23 8.93 6.99
N ILE A 82 -4.32 8.22 6.73
CA ILE A 82 -4.32 6.75 6.79
C ILE A 82 -3.37 6.17 5.74
N PHE A 83 -3.44 6.65 4.50
CA PHE A 83 -2.54 6.20 3.45
C PHE A 83 -1.09 6.48 3.80
N GLN A 84 -0.78 7.69 4.24
CA GLN A 84 0.57 8.07 4.62
C GLN A 84 1.09 7.23 5.79
N SER A 85 0.25 6.95 6.77
CA SER A 85 0.63 6.15 7.94
C SER A 85 1.02 4.71 7.54
N VAL A 86 0.27 4.09 6.65
CA VAL A 86 0.60 2.75 6.15
C VAL A 86 1.84 2.80 5.26
N CYS A 87 1.97 3.83 4.43
CA CYS A 87 3.12 3.98 3.54
C CYS A 87 4.45 4.19 4.28
N VAL A 88 4.43 4.68 5.51
CA VAL A 88 5.62 4.70 6.36
C VAL A 88 6.19 3.28 6.51
N GLY A 89 5.32 2.28 6.62
CA GLY A 89 5.75 0.88 6.68
C GLY A 89 6.47 0.43 5.40
N PHE A 90 5.96 0.80 4.24
CA PHE A 90 6.64 0.50 2.97
C PHE A 90 7.98 1.21 2.86
N GLU A 91 8.04 2.46 3.27
CA GLU A 91 9.28 3.22 3.29
C GLU A 91 10.34 2.56 4.17
N LEU A 92 9.93 2.10 5.36
CA LEU A 92 10.84 1.41 6.28
C LEU A 92 11.33 0.08 5.70
N LEU A 93 10.47 -0.68 5.04
CA LEU A 93 10.88 -1.92 4.37
C LEU A 93 11.89 -1.64 3.27
N ALA A 94 11.66 -0.60 2.47
CA ALA A 94 12.59 -0.22 1.40
C ALA A 94 13.94 0.26 1.97
N ALA A 95 13.92 1.00 3.07
CA ALA A 95 15.13 1.47 3.73
C ALA A 95 15.96 0.32 4.32
N ASN A 96 15.30 -0.67 4.90
CA ASN A 96 15.96 -1.79 5.55
C ASN A 96 16.33 -2.94 4.60
N SER A 97 15.60 -3.08 3.49
CA SER A 97 15.80 -4.14 2.51
C SER A 97 15.74 -3.59 1.08
N PRO A 98 16.64 -2.65 0.73
CA PRO A 98 16.58 -1.98 -0.59
C PRO A 98 16.80 -2.92 -1.77
N GLU A 99 17.42 -4.08 -1.54
CA GLU A 99 17.58 -5.11 -2.56
C GLU A 99 16.30 -5.88 -2.86
N CYS A 100 15.30 -5.76 -1.98
CA CYS A 100 14.04 -6.51 -2.10
C CYS A 100 12.85 -5.60 -2.45
N VAL A 101 12.84 -4.37 -1.93
CA VAL A 101 11.69 -3.45 -2.04
C VAL A 101 12.17 -2.08 -2.47
N SER A 102 11.47 -1.50 -3.44
CA SER A 102 11.59 -0.08 -3.75
C SER A 102 10.30 0.63 -3.37
N TYR A 103 10.40 1.85 -2.91
CA TYR A 103 9.25 2.68 -2.56
C TYR A 103 9.40 4.07 -3.17
N GLU A 104 8.35 4.53 -3.82
CA GLU A 104 8.32 5.80 -4.52
C GLU A 104 7.01 6.52 -4.27
N ILE A 105 7.09 7.83 -4.09
CA ILE A 105 5.90 8.70 -3.99
C ILE A 105 5.83 9.54 -5.25
N LEU A 106 4.68 9.52 -5.93
CA LEU A 106 4.38 10.35 -7.09
C LEU A 106 3.28 11.35 -6.75
N GLY A 107 3.48 12.57 -7.15
CA GLY A 107 2.52 13.67 -6.90
C GLY A 107 2.84 14.59 -5.74
#